data_d6874e9029309f159ac01e2580eeabf8
#
_entry.id   d6874e9029309f159ac01e2580eeabf8
#
_cell.length_a   1.000
_cell.length_b   1.000
_cell.length_c   1.000
_cell.angle_alpha   90.00
_cell.angle_beta   90.00
_cell.angle_gamma   90.00
#
_symmetry.space_group_name_H-M   'P 1'
#
loop_
_entity.id
_entity.type
_entity.pdbx_description
1 polymer ?
#
loop_
_entity_poly.entity_id
_entity_poly.type
_entity_poly.pdbx_seq_one_letter_code
_entity_poly.pdbx_strand_id
1 'polypeptide(L)'
;MFVIGVDPGAAGAIAILEAGGKLVHVFDMPSVEVISGGKAKRRVSPEMLAAELRLYADQGAVAYVEQVGAMPGQGVSSMFAFGQAFGIVLGVMAGLAIPTQTVTPAKWKKDMKLNGGKDAARAKAAQVWPAHAGEFKRVKDDGKAEAGLIALWGVGVT
;
A
#
# COMPACT_ATOMS: atom_id res chain seq x y z
N MET A 1 15.26 -11.76 -0.78
CA MET A 1 14.87 -10.36 -1.07
C MET A 1 13.35 -10.26 -1.08
N PHE A 2 12.81 -9.24 -0.42
CA PHE A 2 11.38 -8.97 -0.39
C PHE A 2 11.02 -7.75 -1.21
N VAL A 3 9.80 -7.73 -1.72
CA VAL A 3 9.21 -6.58 -2.42
C VAL A 3 7.98 -6.14 -1.66
N ILE A 4 7.96 -4.88 -1.27
CA ILE A 4 6.89 -4.26 -0.49
C ILE A 4 6.05 -3.41 -1.44
N GLY A 5 4.74 -3.63 -1.46
CA GLY A 5 3.79 -2.77 -2.15
C GLY A 5 2.95 -2.00 -1.14
N VAL A 6 2.69 -0.73 -1.42
CA VAL A 6 1.97 0.15 -0.49
C VAL A 6 0.91 0.96 -1.21
N ASP A 7 -0.32 0.82 -0.74
CA ASP A 7 -1.39 1.79 -0.90
C ASP A 7 -1.33 2.74 0.31
N PRO A 8 -0.92 4.01 0.15
CA PRO A 8 -0.43 4.82 1.26
C PRO A 8 -1.49 5.48 2.13
N GLY A 9 -2.78 5.35 1.85
CA GLY A 9 -3.83 5.96 2.67
C GLY A 9 -3.94 5.38 4.08
N ALA A 10 -4.57 6.09 5.01
CA ALA A 10 -4.90 5.56 6.34
C ALA A 10 -5.87 4.35 6.28
N ALA A 11 -6.66 4.26 5.22
CA ALA A 11 -7.49 3.11 4.87
C ALA A 11 -6.83 2.21 3.82
N GLY A 12 -5.57 2.45 3.51
CA GLY A 12 -4.76 1.65 2.60
C GLY A 12 -4.21 0.40 3.24
N ALA A 13 -3.16 -0.15 2.64
CA ALA A 13 -2.59 -1.42 3.08
C ALA A 13 -1.14 -1.60 2.61
N ILE A 14 -0.52 -2.65 3.12
CA ILE A 14 0.83 -3.07 2.78
C ILE A 14 0.80 -4.54 2.42
N ALA A 15 1.53 -4.89 1.38
CA ALA A 15 1.77 -6.28 0.99
C ALA A 15 3.26 -6.56 0.88
N ILE A 16 3.65 -7.73 1.31
CA ILE A 16 5.02 -8.22 1.27
C ILE A 16 5.07 -9.46 0.39
N LEU A 17 5.89 -9.42 -0.66
CA LEU A 17 6.14 -10.58 -1.52
C LEU A 17 7.60 -11.01 -1.45
N GLU A 18 7.82 -12.29 -1.66
CA GLU A 18 9.14 -12.77 -2.07
C GLU A 18 9.44 -12.33 -3.51
N ALA A 19 10.73 -12.27 -3.88
CA ALA A 19 11.16 -11.87 -5.23
C ALA A 19 10.52 -12.68 -6.36
N GLY A 20 10.04 -13.89 -6.08
CA GLY A 20 9.30 -14.73 -7.02
C GLY A 20 7.79 -14.42 -7.11
N GLY A 21 7.30 -13.39 -6.44
CA GLY A 21 5.88 -12.98 -6.48
C GLY A 21 4.95 -13.74 -5.51
N LYS A 22 5.50 -14.59 -4.64
CA LYS A 22 4.72 -15.27 -3.61
C LYS A 22 4.33 -14.29 -2.51
N LEU A 23 3.04 -14.22 -2.18
CA LEU A 23 2.53 -13.38 -1.09
C LEU A 23 2.93 -14.00 0.26
N VAL A 24 3.66 -13.22 1.06
CA VAL A 24 4.11 -13.60 2.41
C VAL A 24 3.18 -13.02 3.46
N HIS A 25 2.85 -11.73 3.32
CA HIS A 25 2.01 -11.01 4.28
C HIS A 25 1.24 -9.90 3.58
N VAL A 26 0.01 -9.67 3.99
CA VAL A 26 -0.79 -8.51 3.59
C VAL A 26 -1.61 -8.03 4.77
N PHE A 27 -1.57 -6.73 5.05
CA PHE A 27 -2.22 -6.16 6.22
C PHE A 27 -2.66 -4.72 5.96
N ASP A 28 -3.68 -4.30 6.71
CA ASP A 28 -4.18 -2.92 6.66
C ASP A 28 -3.11 -1.95 7.15
N MET A 29 -3.13 -0.71 6.65
CA MET A 29 -2.20 0.32 7.07
C MET A 29 -2.23 0.51 8.59
N PRO A 30 -1.10 0.35 9.29
CA PRO A 30 -1.03 0.59 10.73
C PRO A 30 -1.44 2.03 11.06
N SER A 31 -2.48 2.17 11.85
CA SER A 31 -3.06 3.48 12.13
C SER A 31 -3.63 3.56 13.53
N VAL A 32 -3.70 4.77 14.05
CA VAL A 32 -4.32 5.10 15.34
C VAL A 32 -5.49 6.04 15.13
N GLU A 33 -6.46 6.00 16.06
CA GLU A 33 -7.53 6.95 16.07
C GLU A 33 -7.06 8.25 16.76
N VAL A 34 -7.35 9.38 16.14
CA VAL A 34 -7.08 10.71 16.67
C VAL A 34 -8.34 11.56 16.64
N ILE A 35 -8.51 12.44 17.63
CA ILE A 35 -9.61 13.42 17.64
C ILE A 35 -9.12 14.69 16.95
N SER A 36 -9.82 15.08 15.89
CA SER A 36 -9.52 16.30 15.13
C SER A 36 -10.81 17.01 14.77
N GLY A 37 -10.97 18.27 15.22
CA GLY A 37 -12.20 19.02 15.01
C GLY A 37 -13.44 18.36 15.67
N GLY A 38 -13.26 17.71 16.83
CA GLY A 38 -14.34 17.03 17.55
C GLY A 38 -14.81 15.70 16.91
N LYS A 39 -14.10 15.20 15.89
CA LYS A 39 -14.40 13.94 15.20
C LYS A 39 -13.24 12.97 15.29
N ALA A 40 -13.54 11.70 15.47
CA ALA A 40 -12.57 10.62 15.37
C ALA A 40 -12.11 10.45 13.91
N LYS A 41 -10.79 10.43 13.71
CA LYS A 41 -10.15 10.19 12.42
C LYS A 41 -9.03 9.19 12.58
N ARG A 42 -8.76 8.42 11.53
CA ARG A 42 -7.59 7.52 11.49
C ARG A 42 -6.39 8.27 10.94
N ARG A 43 -5.24 8.03 11.57
CA ARG A 43 -3.94 8.53 11.13
C ARG A 43 -2.95 7.38 11.08
N VAL A 44 -2.13 7.33 10.02
CA VAL A 44 -1.04 6.35 9.93
C VAL A 44 -0.10 6.54 11.13
N SER A 45 0.22 5.43 11.80
CA SER A 45 1.20 5.40 12.89
C SER A 45 2.59 5.07 12.32
N PRO A 46 3.52 6.02 12.29
CA PRO A 46 4.87 5.76 11.82
C PRO A 46 5.60 4.72 12.67
N GLU A 47 5.34 4.69 13.97
CA GLU A 47 5.98 3.75 14.90
C GLU A 47 5.53 2.31 14.62
N MET A 48 4.22 2.08 14.47
CA MET A 48 3.67 0.76 14.17
C MET A 48 4.11 0.31 12.78
N LEU A 49 4.10 1.21 11.79
CA LEU A 49 4.55 0.92 10.45
C LEU A 49 6.04 0.53 10.43
N ALA A 50 6.88 1.27 11.14
CA ALA A 50 8.30 0.96 11.26
C ALA A 50 8.53 -0.40 11.92
N ALA A 51 7.77 -0.74 12.97
CA ALA A 51 7.87 -2.02 13.64
C ALA A 51 7.54 -3.19 12.70
N GLU A 52 6.46 -3.08 11.92
CA GLU A 52 6.05 -4.11 10.94
C GLU A 52 7.09 -4.30 9.82
N LEU A 53 7.75 -3.23 9.38
CA LEU A 53 8.64 -3.30 8.22
C LEU A 53 10.10 -3.61 8.57
N ARG A 54 10.52 -3.45 9.82
CA ARG A 54 11.91 -3.61 10.24
C ARG A 54 12.51 -4.96 9.84
N LEU A 55 11.79 -6.04 10.08
CA LEU A 55 12.25 -7.39 9.74
C LEU A 55 12.59 -7.52 8.24
N TYR A 56 11.80 -6.90 7.38
CA TYR A 56 11.99 -6.94 5.93
C TYR A 56 13.11 -5.99 5.48
N ALA A 57 13.25 -4.83 6.14
CA ALA A 57 14.35 -3.90 5.91
C ALA A 57 15.69 -4.59 6.16
N ASP A 58 15.83 -5.29 7.30
CA ASP A 58 17.04 -6.03 7.69
C ASP A 58 17.40 -7.16 6.68
N GLN A 59 16.41 -7.61 5.91
CA GLN A 59 16.59 -8.64 4.88
C GLN A 59 16.68 -8.07 3.44
N GLY A 60 16.93 -6.78 3.28
CA GLY A 60 17.18 -6.14 2.00
C GLY A 60 15.92 -5.99 1.14
N ALA A 61 14.78 -5.63 1.75
CA ALA A 61 13.57 -5.33 1.01
C ALA A 61 13.69 -4.07 0.15
N VAL A 62 12.92 -4.02 -0.94
CA VAL A 62 12.66 -2.81 -1.75
C VAL A 62 11.17 -2.49 -1.72
N ALA A 63 10.80 -1.23 -1.86
CA ALA A 63 9.41 -0.81 -1.77
C ALA A 63 8.92 -0.06 -3.01
N TYR A 64 7.66 -0.29 -3.36
CA TYR A 64 6.91 0.43 -4.37
C TYR A 64 5.66 1.02 -3.74
N VAL A 65 5.54 2.34 -3.81
CA VAL A 65 4.46 3.09 -3.16
C VAL A 65 3.62 3.77 -4.24
N GLU A 66 2.29 3.61 -4.18
CA GLU A 66 1.43 4.34 -5.08
C GLU A 66 1.58 5.85 -4.87
N GLN A 67 1.81 6.58 -5.96
CA GLN A 67 2.00 8.02 -5.91
C GLN A 67 0.69 8.74 -5.62
N VAL A 68 0.70 9.55 -4.58
CA VAL A 68 -0.40 10.45 -4.24
C VAL A 68 -0.18 11.81 -4.89
N GLY A 69 -1.24 12.36 -5.47
CA GLY A 69 -1.25 13.70 -6.05
C GLY A 69 -2.50 14.48 -5.64
N ALA A 70 -2.42 15.79 -5.69
CA ALA A 70 -3.58 16.65 -5.51
C ALA A 70 -4.53 16.46 -6.69
N MET A 71 -5.82 16.27 -6.39
CA MET A 71 -6.86 16.12 -7.42
C MET A 71 -7.90 17.23 -7.30
N PRO A 72 -8.28 17.87 -8.41
CA PRO A 72 -9.36 18.87 -8.41
C PRO A 72 -10.67 18.26 -7.87
N GLY A 73 -11.40 19.06 -7.10
CA GLY A 73 -12.71 18.64 -6.57
C GLY A 73 -12.68 17.80 -5.28
N GLN A 74 -11.51 17.43 -4.78
CA GLN A 74 -11.41 16.81 -3.45
C GLN A 74 -11.35 17.86 -2.35
N GLY A 75 -11.92 17.53 -1.19
CA GLY A 75 -11.89 18.41 -0.03
C GLY A 75 -10.46 18.66 0.47
N VAL A 76 -10.16 19.89 0.83
CA VAL A 76 -8.82 20.32 1.31
C VAL A 76 -8.33 19.45 2.48
N SER A 77 -9.19 19.19 3.47
CA SER A 77 -8.85 18.36 4.63
C SER A 77 -8.50 16.91 4.24
N SER A 78 -9.24 16.34 3.27
CA SER A 78 -8.99 14.98 2.79
C SER A 78 -7.66 14.90 2.05
N MET A 79 -7.37 15.89 1.20
CA MET A 79 -6.10 15.96 0.47
C MET A 79 -4.92 16.14 1.40
N PHE A 80 -5.05 17.00 2.43
CA PHE A 80 -4.01 17.18 3.43
C PHE A 80 -3.74 15.89 4.22
N ALA A 81 -4.79 15.21 4.68
CA ALA A 81 -4.67 13.95 5.39
C ALA A 81 -4.04 12.84 4.54
N PHE A 82 -4.40 12.77 3.26
CA PHE A 82 -3.84 11.80 2.32
C PHE A 82 -2.37 12.09 2.02
N GLY A 83 -2.00 13.36 1.80
CA GLY A 83 -0.62 13.79 1.64
C GLY A 83 0.23 13.54 2.89
N GLN A 84 -0.34 13.74 4.09
CA GLN A 84 0.32 13.40 5.35
C GLN A 84 0.60 11.90 5.45
N ALA A 85 -0.37 11.05 5.15
CA ALA A 85 -0.19 9.59 5.15
C ALA A 85 0.93 9.15 4.17
N PHE A 86 0.92 9.70 2.97
CA PHE A 86 1.95 9.45 1.95
C PHE A 86 3.35 9.86 2.45
N GLY A 87 3.46 11.07 3.03
CA GLY A 87 4.73 11.54 3.59
C GLY A 87 5.24 10.69 4.74
N ILE A 88 4.35 10.22 5.64
CA ILE A 88 4.70 9.29 6.72
C ILE A 88 5.26 7.98 6.15
N VAL A 89 4.60 7.38 5.17
CA VAL A 89 5.06 6.14 4.53
C VAL A 89 6.47 6.33 3.95
N LEU A 90 6.70 7.37 3.16
CA LEU A 90 8.02 7.65 2.57
C LEU A 90 9.07 7.91 3.65
N GLY A 91 8.71 8.64 4.70
CA GLY A 91 9.61 8.93 5.82
C GLY A 91 10.02 7.67 6.59
N VAL A 92 9.08 6.75 6.83
CA VAL A 92 9.37 5.48 7.50
C VAL A 92 10.26 4.61 6.62
N MET A 93 9.97 4.50 5.31
CA MET A 93 10.82 3.75 4.37
C MET A 93 12.25 4.30 4.37
N ALA A 94 12.41 5.62 4.28
CA ALA A 94 13.72 6.27 4.32
C ALA A 94 14.44 6.03 5.66
N GLY A 95 13.74 6.15 6.78
CA GLY A 95 14.29 5.90 8.11
C GLY A 95 14.74 4.46 8.35
N LEU A 96 14.13 3.51 7.66
CA LEU A 96 14.52 2.09 7.66
C LEU A 96 15.53 1.75 6.55
N ALA A 97 15.99 2.73 5.79
CA ALA A 97 16.89 2.55 4.64
C ALA A 97 16.34 1.55 3.59
N ILE A 98 15.02 1.47 3.44
CA ILE A 98 14.37 0.65 2.40
C ILE A 98 14.38 1.45 1.08
N PRO A 99 15.08 0.98 0.03
CA PRO A 99 15.02 1.60 -1.28
C PRO A 99 13.56 1.68 -1.77
N THR A 100 13.09 2.87 -2.09
CA THR A 100 11.69 3.12 -2.38
C THR A 100 11.51 3.84 -3.71
N GLN A 101 10.60 3.34 -4.53
CA GLN A 101 10.14 3.99 -5.76
C GLN A 101 8.65 4.29 -5.67
N THR A 102 8.23 5.41 -6.25
CA THR A 102 6.81 5.71 -6.40
C THR A 102 6.33 5.36 -7.80
N VAL A 103 5.10 4.91 -7.91
CA VAL A 103 4.45 4.58 -9.18
C VAL A 103 3.06 5.19 -9.24
N THR A 104 2.70 5.79 -10.37
CA THR A 104 1.36 6.35 -10.55
C THR A 104 0.31 5.24 -10.70
N PRO A 105 -0.93 5.46 -10.21
CA PRO A 105 -2.03 4.51 -10.40
C PRO A 105 -2.23 4.11 -11.87
N ALA A 106 -2.19 5.11 -12.77
CA ALA A 106 -2.36 4.87 -14.21
C ALA A 106 -1.30 3.93 -14.79
N LYS A 107 -0.04 4.07 -14.33
CA LYS A 107 1.05 3.25 -14.86
C LYS A 107 0.93 1.79 -14.41
N TRP A 108 0.90 1.53 -13.12
CA TRP A 108 0.89 0.14 -12.65
C TRP A 108 -0.40 -0.60 -13.06
N LYS A 109 -1.57 0.08 -13.04
CA LYS A 109 -2.84 -0.49 -13.50
C LYS A 109 -2.79 -0.87 -14.98
N LYS A 110 -2.21 0.00 -15.82
CA LYS A 110 -2.01 -0.27 -17.25
C LYS A 110 -1.09 -1.48 -17.47
N ASP A 111 0.07 -1.48 -16.81
CA ASP A 111 1.08 -2.54 -16.96
C ASP A 111 0.53 -3.91 -16.50
N MET A 112 -0.27 -3.91 -15.44
CA MET A 112 -0.96 -5.10 -14.91
C MET A 112 -2.22 -5.49 -15.69
N LYS A 113 -2.55 -4.75 -16.78
CA LYS A 113 -3.77 -4.94 -17.59
C LYS A 113 -5.04 -4.95 -16.74
N LEU A 114 -5.08 -4.07 -15.75
CA LEU A 114 -6.20 -3.95 -14.83
C LEU A 114 -7.22 -2.96 -15.40
N ASN A 115 -8.27 -3.49 -16.00
CA ASN A 115 -9.39 -2.72 -16.52
C ASN A 115 -10.59 -2.88 -15.58
N GLY A 116 -11.17 -1.76 -15.16
CA GLY A 116 -12.33 -1.77 -14.25
C GLY A 116 -12.02 -1.06 -12.92
N GLY A 117 -13.00 -1.07 -12.04
CA GLY A 117 -12.92 -0.43 -10.72
C GLY A 117 -12.20 -1.27 -9.66
N LYS A 118 -12.48 -0.95 -8.41
CA LYS A 118 -11.88 -1.61 -7.23
C LYS A 118 -12.14 -3.12 -7.18
N ASP A 119 -13.30 -3.58 -7.64
CA ASP A 119 -13.64 -5.00 -7.71
C ASP A 119 -12.68 -5.78 -8.64
N ALA A 120 -12.20 -5.16 -9.72
CA ALA A 120 -11.24 -5.79 -10.63
C ALA A 120 -9.89 -6.05 -9.94
N ALA A 121 -9.43 -5.15 -9.09
CA ALA A 121 -8.20 -5.35 -8.31
C ALA A 121 -8.33 -6.53 -7.34
N ARG A 122 -9.45 -6.61 -6.61
CA ARG A 122 -9.71 -7.72 -5.68
C ARG A 122 -9.82 -9.06 -6.39
N ALA A 123 -10.52 -9.13 -7.50
CA ALA A 123 -10.63 -10.33 -8.32
C ALA A 123 -9.27 -10.78 -8.86
N LYS A 124 -8.46 -9.85 -9.36
CA LYS A 124 -7.11 -10.13 -9.86
C LYS A 124 -6.20 -10.66 -8.75
N ALA A 125 -6.19 -10.02 -7.58
CA ALA A 125 -5.40 -10.45 -6.45
C ALA A 125 -5.77 -11.88 -5.99
N ALA A 126 -7.07 -12.19 -5.92
CA ALA A 126 -7.55 -13.53 -5.59
C ALA A 126 -7.15 -14.59 -6.61
N GLN A 127 -7.08 -14.24 -7.90
CA GLN A 127 -6.58 -15.13 -8.97
C GLN A 127 -5.07 -15.38 -8.87
N VAL A 128 -4.31 -14.33 -8.56
CA VAL A 128 -2.84 -14.43 -8.43
C VAL A 128 -2.45 -15.22 -7.19
N TRP A 129 -3.15 -15.01 -6.08
CA TRP A 129 -2.87 -15.69 -4.81
C TRP A 129 -4.10 -16.44 -4.28
N PRO A 130 -4.48 -17.57 -4.90
CA PRO A 130 -5.69 -18.30 -4.53
C PRO A 130 -5.69 -18.82 -3.08
N ALA A 131 -4.52 -19.14 -2.52
CA ALA A 131 -4.37 -19.52 -1.12
C ALA A 131 -4.68 -18.36 -0.15
N HIS A 132 -4.61 -17.12 -0.62
CA HIS A 132 -4.88 -15.89 0.14
C HIS A 132 -6.16 -15.17 -0.33
N ALA A 133 -7.01 -15.82 -1.13
CA ALA A 133 -8.20 -15.19 -1.70
C ALA A 133 -9.13 -14.58 -0.63
N GLY A 134 -9.15 -15.14 0.57
CA GLY A 134 -9.90 -14.60 1.71
C GLY A 134 -9.50 -13.19 2.14
N GLU A 135 -8.24 -12.81 1.91
CA GLU A 135 -7.71 -11.48 2.24
C GLU A 135 -8.24 -10.36 1.33
N PHE A 136 -8.83 -10.73 0.19
CA PHE A 136 -9.31 -9.79 -0.84
C PHE A 136 -10.83 -9.84 -1.03
N LYS A 137 -11.56 -10.52 -0.15
CA LYS A 137 -12.96 -10.86 -0.36
C LYS A 137 -13.91 -9.69 -0.13
N ARG A 138 -13.62 -8.84 0.86
CA ARG A 138 -14.53 -7.76 1.27
C ARG A 138 -14.27 -6.49 0.48
N VAL A 139 -15.29 -5.65 0.32
CA VAL A 139 -15.13 -4.34 -0.33
C VAL A 139 -14.02 -3.50 0.34
N LYS A 140 -13.92 -3.55 1.66
CA LYS A 140 -12.88 -2.84 2.41
C LYS A 140 -11.46 -3.39 2.22
N ASP A 141 -11.29 -4.54 1.57
CA ASP A 141 -10.00 -5.14 1.27
C ASP A 141 -9.38 -4.60 -0.04
N ASP A 142 -9.98 -3.57 -0.64
CA ASP A 142 -9.46 -2.92 -1.86
C ASP A 142 -7.99 -2.51 -1.71
N GLY A 143 -7.64 -1.87 -0.59
CA GLY A 143 -6.27 -1.45 -0.30
C GLY A 143 -5.29 -2.62 -0.26
N LYS A 144 -5.68 -3.76 0.35
CA LYS A 144 -4.86 -4.98 0.36
C LYS A 144 -4.61 -5.52 -1.04
N ALA A 145 -5.64 -5.53 -1.88
CA ALA A 145 -5.52 -5.99 -3.26
C ALA A 145 -4.61 -5.07 -4.07
N GLU A 146 -4.78 -3.75 -3.96
CA GLU A 146 -3.94 -2.78 -4.65
C GLU A 146 -2.49 -2.87 -4.17
N ALA A 147 -2.24 -2.91 -2.87
CA ALA A 147 -0.89 -3.07 -2.32
C ALA A 147 -0.21 -4.36 -2.83
N GLY A 148 -0.93 -5.48 -2.85
CA GLY A 148 -0.43 -6.73 -3.42
C GLY A 148 -0.05 -6.61 -4.89
N LEU A 149 -0.91 -6.02 -5.70
CA LEU A 149 -0.66 -5.84 -7.13
C LEU A 149 0.45 -4.83 -7.43
N ILE A 150 0.62 -3.79 -6.61
CA ILE A 150 1.75 -2.86 -6.69
C ILE A 150 3.06 -3.59 -6.38
N ALA A 151 3.09 -4.43 -5.34
CA ALA A 151 4.25 -5.25 -5.05
C ALA A 151 4.59 -6.22 -6.20
N LEU A 152 3.58 -6.87 -6.76
CA LEU A 152 3.76 -7.78 -7.90
C LEU A 152 4.26 -7.06 -9.15
N TRP A 153 3.74 -5.86 -9.42
CA TRP A 153 4.28 -4.98 -10.46
C TRP A 153 5.76 -4.68 -10.20
N GLY A 154 6.10 -4.38 -8.95
CA GLY A 154 7.48 -4.15 -8.51
C GLY A 154 8.40 -5.35 -8.76
N VAL A 155 7.94 -6.57 -8.50
CA VAL A 155 8.68 -7.81 -8.84
C VAL A 155 9.03 -7.87 -10.33
N GLY A 156 8.14 -7.41 -11.20
CA GLY A 156 8.35 -7.42 -12.65
C GLY A 156 9.33 -6.36 -13.17
N VAL A 157 9.66 -5.33 -12.37
CA VAL A 157 10.57 -4.23 -12.76
C VAL A 157 11.87 -4.21 -11.94
N THR A 158 11.99 -5.06 -10.93
CA THR A 158 13.21 -5.28 -10.15
C THR A 158 14.12 -6.28 -10.84
#